data_a4a518ffe2c9fc02f1448e21559037a1
#
_entry.id   a4a518ffe2c9fc02f1448e21559037a1
#
_cell.length_a   1.000
_cell.length_b   1.000
_cell.length_c   1.000
_cell.angle_alpha   90.00
_cell.angle_beta   90.00
_cell.angle_gamma   90.00
#
_symmetry.space_group_name_H-M   'P 1'
#
loop_
_entity.id
_entity.type
_entity.pdbx_description
1 polymer ?
#
loop_
_entity_poly.entity_id
_entity_poly.type
_entity_poly.pdbx_seq_one_letter_code
_entity_poly.pdbx_strand_id
1 'polypeptide(L)'
;CIRDSITFGTNNEFGFDYLRDNMAISPNDLVQRKHNYAIVDEVDSVLIDDARTPLIISGPIPRGEEQLFEQFRPNVEVVVNAQKDLCSKMLIEAKKKMASSDQKEVEEGSIQLYRSFKGYPRNKALIKFLSEQGVKAQMLKTEEYFMSENMRHMHEATDELYFVIDEKNNSIELTDKGIDLLTGKTDDPTFFVLPDITSQLSELEHIQNEEEKQAKKDELLANYSVKSERVHTINQLLKAYTLFEKDDEYVVMDNKVMIVDEQTGRIMDGRRYSDGLHQAIEAKERVKVEAATQTFATITLQNYFRMYHKLSGMTGTAETEAGEFWDCLLYTSDAAD
;
A
#
# COMPACT_ATOMS: atom_id res chain seq x y z
N CYS A 1 9.49 -45.24 20.46
CA CYS A 1 9.84 -43.90 20.96
C CYS A 1 11.22 -43.54 20.47
N ILE A 2 11.29 -42.72 19.43
CA ILE A 2 12.54 -42.12 19.00
C ILE A 2 12.82 -41.03 20.02
N ARG A 3 13.90 -41.16 20.77
CA ARG A 3 14.41 -40.12 21.66
C ARG A 3 15.39 -39.30 20.83
N ASP A 4 14.85 -38.37 20.03
CA ASP A 4 15.70 -37.47 19.27
C ASP A 4 16.32 -36.49 20.27
N SER A 5 17.60 -36.61 20.44
CA SER A 5 18.41 -35.67 21.28
C SER A 5 18.79 -34.43 20.46
N ILE A 6 18.92 -34.58 19.15
CA ILE A 6 19.33 -33.53 18.20
C ILE A 6 18.42 -33.61 16.99
N THR A 7 17.90 -32.46 16.56
CA THR A 7 17.05 -32.31 15.35
C THR A 7 17.78 -31.42 14.36
N PHE A 8 17.88 -31.85 13.11
CA PHE A 8 18.43 -31.08 12.01
C PHE A 8 17.32 -30.65 11.06
N GLY A 9 17.41 -29.45 10.52
CA GLY A 9 16.48 -28.93 9.54
C GLY A 9 16.92 -27.59 9.01
N THR A 10 16.17 -27.06 8.07
CA THR A 10 16.39 -25.71 7.57
C THR A 10 15.84 -24.68 8.55
N ASN A 11 16.48 -23.52 8.62
CA ASN A 11 16.09 -22.43 9.51
C ASN A 11 14.62 -22.03 9.34
N ASN A 12 14.18 -21.92 8.09
CA ASN A 12 12.81 -21.53 7.75
C ASN A 12 11.78 -22.56 8.24
N GLU A 13 12.05 -23.86 8.10
CA GLU A 13 11.10 -24.90 8.55
C GLU A 13 10.90 -24.86 10.07
N PHE A 14 11.95 -24.66 10.84
CA PHE A 14 11.82 -24.49 12.28
C PHE A 14 11.00 -23.24 12.63
N GLY A 15 11.21 -22.14 11.95
CA GLY A 15 10.42 -20.94 12.15
C GLY A 15 8.95 -21.11 11.75
N PHE A 16 8.68 -21.80 10.65
CA PHE A 16 7.32 -22.13 10.25
C PHE A 16 6.62 -23.10 11.21
N ASP A 17 7.34 -24.09 11.73
CA ASP A 17 6.80 -24.98 12.75
C ASP A 17 6.41 -24.22 14.01
N TYR A 18 7.26 -23.27 14.45
CA TYR A 18 6.93 -22.38 15.55
C TYR A 18 5.66 -21.57 15.29
N LEU A 19 5.50 -20.99 14.08
CA LEU A 19 4.30 -20.26 13.72
C LEU A 19 3.06 -21.16 13.71
N ARG A 20 3.18 -22.41 13.21
CA ARG A 20 2.08 -23.40 13.21
C ARG A 20 1.70 -23.77 14.63
N ASP A 21 2.69 -23.97 15.51
CA ASP A 21 2.46 -24.30 16.93
C ASP A 21 1.69 -23.19 17.65
N ASN A 22 2.00 -21.92 17.35
CA ASN A 22 1.26 -20.78 17.91
C ASN A 22 -0.16 -20.65 17.39
N MET A 23 -0.48 -21.30 16.28
CA MET A 23 -1.82 -21.35 15.71
C MET A 23 -2.58 -22.63 16.10
N ALA A 24 -1.93 -23.58 16.77
CA ALA A 24 -2.50 -24.84 17.16
C ALA A 24 -3.61 -24.67 18.21
N ILE A 25 -4.72 -25.38 18.00
CA ILE A 25 -5.89 -25.34 18.91
C ILE A 25 -5.72 -26.34 20.06
N SER A 26 -4.99 -27.44 19.82
CA SER A 26 -4.78 -28.50 20.81
C SER A 26 -3.30 -28.67 21.14
N PRO A 27 -2.96 -28.91 22.43
CA PRO A 27 -1.57 -29.21 22.82
C PRO A 27 -0.98 -30.45 22.13
N ASN A 28 -1.83 -31.36 21.64
CA ASN A 28 -1.38 -32.56 20.93
C ASN A 28 -0.88 -32.27 19.50
N ASP A 29 -1.22 -31.12 18.97
CA ASP A 29 -0.82 -30.68 17.62
C ASP A 29 0.54 -29.96 17.62
N LEU A 30 1.10 -29.68 18.81
CA LEU A 30 2.39 -29.04 18.93
C LEU A 30 3.51 -29.99 18.53
N VAL A 31 4.38 -29.53 17.63
CA VAL A 31 5.52 -30.29 17.12
C VAL A 31 6.83 -29.88 17.78
N GLN A 32 6.95 -28.63 18.21
CA GLN A 32 8.16 -28.12 18.87
C GLN A 32 8.13 -28.35 20.38
N ARG A 33 9.34 -28.50 20.93
CA ARG A 33 9.60 -28.62 22.39
C ARG A 33 10.19 -27.29 22.90
N LYS A 34 10.66 -27.31 24.13
CA LYS A 34 11.35 -26.16 24.73
C LYS A 34 12.61 -25.80 23.91
N HIS A 35 12.81 -24.53 23.68
CA HIS A 35 13.95 -23.96 22.96
C HIS A 35 15.19 -23.91 23.88
N ASN A 36 15.88 -25.05 24.02
CA ASN A 36 17.01 -25.18 24.97
C ASN A 36 18.31 -24.70 24.33
N TYR A 37 18.70 -25.26 23.19
CA TYR A 37 19.97 -24.96 22.52
C TYR A 37 19.82 -25.09 21.02
N ALA A 38 20.32 -24.11 20.28
CA ALA A 38 20.43 -24.14 18.81
C ALA A 38 21.85 -23.85 18.36
N ILE A 39 22.24 -24.49 17.27
CA ILE A 39 23.46 -24.18 16.52
C ILE A 39 22.99 -23.81 15.11
N VAL A 40 23.35 -22.60 14.68
CA VAL A 40 22.98 -22.07 13.35
C VAL A 40 24.23 -22.07 12.48
N ASP A 41 24.15 -22.76 11.35
CA ASP A 41 25.19 -22.73 10.33
C ASP A 41 25.01 -21.54 9.41
N GLU A 42 26.11 -20.97 8.88
CA GLU A 42 26.09 -19.70 8.11
C GLU A 42 25.28 -18.60 8.83
N VAL A 43 25.62 -18.40 10.09
CA VAL A 43 24.84 -17.59 11.03
C VAL A 43 24.75 -16.11 10.63
N ASP A 44 25.74 -15.57 9.94
CA ASP A 44 25.77 -14.23 9.36
C ASP A 44 24.69 -14.07 8.29
N SER A 45 24.63 -14.98 7.32
CA SER A 45 23.58 -14.96 6.30
C SER A 45 22.18 -15.09 6.91
N VAL A 46 22.00 -15.97 7.88
CA VAL A 46 20.68 -16.28 8.46
C VAL A 46 20.18 -15.18 9.41
N LEU A 47 21.06 -14.65 10.26
CA LEU A 47 20.66 -13.75 11.35
C LEU A 47 21.02 -12.28 11.12
N ILE A 48 21.85 -11.97 10.12
CA ILE A 48 22.20 -10.60 9.76
C ILE A 48 21.65 -10.24 8.40
N ASP A 49 22.08 -10.92 7.32
CA ASP A 49 21.67 -10.58 5.94
C ASP A 49 20.17 -10.76 5.72
N ASP A 50 19.63 -11.92 6.06
CA ASP A 50 18.21 -12.27 5.91
C ASP A 50 17.34 -11.86 7.12
N ALA A 51 17.92 -11.20 8.10
CA ALA A 51 17.28 -10.86 9.35
C ALA A 51 15.97 -10.10 9.23
N ARG A 52 15.87 -9.26 8.21
CA ARG A 52 14.70 -8.41 7.96
C ARG A 52 13.58 -9.10 7.18
N THR A 53 13.82 -10.30 6.64
CA THR A 53 12.82 -11.06 5.89
C THR A 53 12.01 -11.91 6.87
N PRO A 54 10.77 -11.56 7.22
CA PRO A 54 9.98 -12.34 8.13
C PRO A 54 9.42 -13.60 7.46
N LEU A 55 9.28 -14.67 8.22
CA LEU A 55 8.45 -15.80 7.89
C LEU A 55 7.00 -15.43 8.14
N ILE A 56 6.11 -15.68 7.19
CA ILE A 56 4.72 -15.26 7.22
C ILE A 56 3.83 -16.45 6.90
N ILE A 57 2.82 -16.71 7.74
CA ILE A 57 1.70 -17.58 7.42
C ILE A 57 0.49 -16.70 7.18
N SER A 58 -0.07 -16.77 5.97
CA SER A 58 -1.27 -16.06 5.59
C SER A 58 -2.30 -17.02 4.97
N GLY A 59 -3.56 -16.64 5.01
CA GLY A 59 -4.62 -17.40 4.39
C GLY A 59 -5.74 -16.50 3.88
N PRO A 60 -6.59 -17.02 2.98
CA PRO A 60 -7.69 -16.25 2.41
C PRO A 60 -8.74 -15.91 3.47
N ILE A 61 -9.26 -14.69 3.39
CA ILE A 61 -10.41 -14.27 4.18
C ILE A 61 -11.65 -14.51 3.33
N PRO A 62 -12.64 -15.28 3.81
CA PRO A 62 -13.91 -15.47 3.11
C PRO A 62 -14.79 -14.21 3.28
N ARG A 63 -14.44 -13.11 2.65
CA ARG A 63 -15.27 -11.90 2.57
C ARG A 63 -15.54 -11.56 1.11
N GLY A 64 -16.79 -11.19 0.80
CA GLY A 64 -17.26 -10.85 -0.55
C GLY A 64 -16.73 -9.50 -1.10
N GLU A 65 -15.60 -9.02 -0.61
CA GLU A 65 -14.93 -7.78 -1.05
C GLU A 65 -14.48 -7.85 -2.52
N GLU A 66 -14.24 -9.06 -3.03
CA GLU A 66 -13.82 -9.31 -4.41
C GLU A 66 -14.82 -8.74 -5.42
N GLN A 67 -16.10 -8.81 -5.13
CA GLN A 67 -17.16 -8.33 -6.00
C GLN A 67 -17.19 -6.80 -6.13
N LEU A 68 -16.78 -6.06 -5.09
CA LEU A 68 -16.78 -4.59 -5.10
C LEU A 68 -15.74 -4.03 -6.07
N PHE A 69 -14.56 -4.64 -6.19
CA PHE A 69 -13.55 -4.21 -7.15
C PHE A 69 -14.04 -4.35 -8.60
N GLU A 70 -14.67 -5.46 -8.94
CA GLU A 70 -15.25 -5.66 -10.27
C GLU A 70 -16.44 -4.74 -10.53
N GLN A 71 -17.27 -4.52 -9.51
CA GLN A 71 -18.46 -3.67 -9.59
C GLN A 71 -18.10 -2.20 -9.82
N PHE A 72 -17.10 -1.66 -9.11
CA PHE A 72 -16.76 -0.23 -9.18
C PHE A 72 -15.69 0.09 -10.24
N ARG A 73 -15.02 -0.91 -10.80
CA ARG A 73 -14.05 -0.70 -11.89
C ARG A 73 -14.58 0.20 -13.01
N PRO A 74 -15.77 -0.03 -13.59
CA PRO A 74 -16.26 0.80 -14.69
C PRO A 74 -16.46 2.28 -14.31
N ASN A 75 -16.83 2.55 -13.06
CA ASN A 75 -16.99 3.91 -12.57
C ASN A 75 -15.63 4.61 -12.45
N VAL A 76 -14.63 3.91 -11.92
CA VAL A 76 -13.26 4.43 -11.82
C VAL A 76 -12.63 4.64 -13.19
N GLU A 77 -12.85 3.74 -14.17
CA GLU A 77 -12.38 3.90 -15.54
C GLU A 77 -12.91 5.22 -16.17
N VAL A 78 -14.16 5.56 -15.92
CA VAL A 78 -14.76 6.83 -16.42
C VAL A 78 -14.04 8.04 -15.81
N VAL A 79 -13.83 8.05 -14.50
CA VAL A 79 -13.15 9.16 -13.80
C VAL A 79 -11.70 9.29 -14.24
N VAL A 80 -10.97 8.18 -14.33
CA VAL A 80 -9.56 8.17 -14.77
C VAL A 80 -9.42 8.67 -16.21
N ASN A 81 -10.31 8.26 -17.11
CA ASN A 81 -10.28 8.73 -18.49
C ASN A 81 -10.63 10.23 -18.59
N ALA A 82 -11.64 10.68 -17.84
CA ALA A 82 -11.99 12.10 -17.76
C ALA A 82 -10.82 12.96 -17.25
N GLN A 83 -10.11 12.46 -16.22
CA GLN A 83 -8.91 13.12 -15.69
C GLN A 83 -7.78 13.18 -16.72
N LYS A 84 -7.48 12.09 -17.41
CA LYS A 84 -6.44 12.04 -18.44
C LYS A 84 -6.74 13.03 -19.59
N ASP A 85 -7.98 13.11 -20.01
CA ASP A 85 -8.41 14.04 -21.05
C ASP A 85 -8.31 15.50 -20.58
N LEU A 86 -8.74 15.77 -19.35
CA LEU A 86 -8.63 17.10 -18.73
C LEU A 86 -7.19 17.56 -18.62
N CYS A 87 -6.32 16.72 -18.02
CA CYS A 87 -4.90 17.02 -17.84
C CYS A 87 -4.18 17.19 -19.18
N SER A 88 -4.56 16.43 -20.21
CA SER A 88 -4.01 16.59 -21.56
C SER A 88 -4.39 17.93 -22.19
N LYS A 89 -5.62 18.40 -22.00
CA LYS A 89 -6.06 19.74 -22.44
C LYS A 89 -5.32 20.85 -21.69
N MET A 90 -5.21 20.72 -20.37
CA MET A 90 -4.45 21.65 -19.52
C MET A 90 -2.99 21.74 -19.96
N LEU A 91 -2.35 20.62 -20.30
CA LEU A 91 -0.98 20.60 -20.79
C LEU A 91 -0.81 21.32 -22.13
N ILE A 92 -1.77 21.15 -23.06
CA ILE A 92 -1.75 21.87 -24.35
C ILE A 92 -1.89 23.37 -24.12
N GLU A 93 -2.79 23.79 -23.25
CA GLU A 93 -2.97 25.19 -22.88
C GLU A 93 -1.74 25.76 -22.18
N ALA A 94 -1.14 25.01 -21.24
CA ALA A 94 0.11 25.38 -20.58
C ALA A 94 1.22 25.65 -21.59
N LYS A 95 1.45 24.76 -22.54
CA LYS A 95 2.47 24.92 -23.58
C LYS A 95 2.24 26.18 -24.42
N LYS A 96 0.99 26.45 -24.80
CA LYS A 96 0.63 27.63 -25.58
C LYS A 96 0.87 28.93 -24.81
N LYS A 97 0.41 29.01 -23.55
CA LYS A 97 0.52 30.21 -22.71
C LYS A 97 1.96 30.46 -22.27
N MET A 98 2.71 29.41 -21.92
CA MET A 98 4.14 29.55 -21.53
C MET A 98 5.07 29.95 -22.67
N ALA A 99 4.65 29.80 -23.91
CA ALA A 99 5.38 30.30 -25.08
C ALA A 99 5.14 31.79 -25.38
N SER A 100 4.23 32.45 -24.64
CA SER A 100 3.91 33.86 -24.80
C SER A 100 5.00 34.75 -24.21
N SER A 101 5.07 36.00 -24.71
CA SER A 101 5.93 37.05 -24.16
C SER A 101 5.26 37.82 -23.00
N ASP A 102 3.96 37.57 -22.75
CA ASP A 102 3.22 38.21 -21.66
C ASP A 102 3.40 37.42 -20.36
N GLN A 103 3.92 38.12 -19.34
CA GLN A 103 4.18 37.55 -18.02
C GLN A 103 2.94 36.93 -17.37
N LYS A 104 1.74 37.55 -17.57
CA LYS A 104 0.48 37.04 -17.03
C LYS A 104 0.08 35.72 -17.69
N GLU A 105 0.23 35.63 -19.01
CA GLU A 105 -0.05 34.39 -19.74
C GLU A 105 0.90 33.26 -19.32
N VAL A 106 2.17 33.58 -19.08
CA VAL A 106 3.16 32.61 -18.57
C VAL A 106 2.79 32.12 -17.19
N GLU A 107 2.33 32.99 -16.29
CA GLU A 107 1.88 32.62 -14.95
C GLU A 107 0.63 31.70 -15.01
N GLU A 108 -0.37 32.06 -15.81
CA GLU A 108 -1.55 31.21 -16.03
C GLU A 108 -1.17 29.86 -16.65
N GLY A 109 -0.25 29.85 -17.62
CA GLY A 109 0.28 28.63 -18.21
C GLY A 109 0.99 27.73 -17.19
N SER A 110 1.71 28.34 -16.24
CA SER A 110 2.40 27.62 -15.17
C SER A 110 1.43 26.98 -14.19
N ILE A 111 0.28 27.62 -13.92
CA ILE A 111 -0.79 27.02 -13.10
C ILE A 111 -1.40 25.81 -13.83
N GLN A 112 -1.68 25.92 -15.13
CA GLN A 112 -2.18 24.79 -15.92
C GLN A 112 -1.19 23.62 -15.98
N LEU A 113 0.11 23.93 -16.07
CA LEU A 113 1.18 22.91 -16.00
C LEU A 113 1.17 22.19 -14.65
N TYR A 114 1.08 22.94 -13.55
CA TYR A 114 1.05 22.39 -12.20
C TYR A 114 -0.20 21.52 -11.97
N ARG A 115 -1.37 21.96 -12.43
CA ARG A 115 -2.61 21.17 -12.40
C ARG A 115 -2.47 19.85 -13.17
N SER A 116 -1.92 19.92 -14.40
CA SER A 116 -1.65 18.72 -15.20
C SER A 116 -0.68 17.76 -14.49
N PHE A 117 0.33 18.28 -13.80
CA PHE A 117 1.27 17.50 -13.01
C PHE A 117 0.59 16.85 -11.79
N LYS A 118 -0.20 17.58 -11.03
CA LYS A 118 -0.94 17.04 -9.86
C LYS A 118 -2.01 16.03 -10.24
N GLY A 119 -2.60 16.16 -11.43
CA GLY A 119 -3.69 15.27 -11.88
C GLY A 119 -3.23 14.04 -12.68
N TYR A 120 -2.09 14.12 -13.40
CA TYR A 120 -1.56 13.02 -14.20
C TYR A 120 -0.03 13.14 -14.40
N PRO A 121 0.77 12.91 -13.37
CA PRO A 121 2.23 13.08 -13.39
C PRO A 121 2.92 12.15 -14.39
N ARG A 122 2.44 10.93 -14.59
CA ARG A 122 3.01 9.92 -15.50
C ARG A 122 2.66 10.15 -16.98
N ASN A 123 2.10 11.30 -17.35
CA ASN A 123 1.86 11.65 -18.75
C ASN A 123 3.18 11.84 -19.51
N LYS A 124 3.44 11.00 -20.50
CA LYS A 124 4.68 11.04 -21.31
C LYS A 124 4.92 12.41 -21.97
N ALA A 125 3.84 13.09 -22.42
CA ALA A 125 3.95 14.42 -23.00
C ALA A 125 4.27 15.50 -21.98
N LEU A 126 3.83 15.36 -20.73
CA LEU A 126 4.16 16.21 -19.60
C LEU A 126 5.64 16.00 -19.21
N ILE A 127 6.09 14.76 -19.04
CA ILE A 127 7.48 14.42 -18.70
C ILE A 127 8.44 15.00 -19.73
N LYS A 128 8.12 14.86 -21.03
CA LYS A 128 8.89 15.45 -22.10
C LYS A 128 8.94 16.99 -21.99
N PHE A 129 7.84 17.63 -21.71
CA PHE A 129 7.79 19.09 -21.56
C PHE A 129 8.55 19.58 -20.33
N LEU A 130 8.48 18.87 -19.20
CA LEU A 130 9.27 19.17 -18.01
C LEU A 130 10.78 19.02 -18.21
N SER A 131 11.21 18.26 -19.23
CA SER A 131 12.64 18.14 -19.58
C SER A 131 13.16 19.33 -20.39
N GLU A 132 12.30 20.21 -20.87
CA GLU A 132 12.70 21.43 -21.58
C GLU A 132 13.29 22.45 -20.59
N GLN A 133 14.25 23.25 -21.07
CA GLN A 133 14.99 24.18 -20.23
C GLN A 133 14.07 25.21 -19.56
N GLY A 134 14.14 25.32 -18.24
CA GLY A 134 13.40 26.30 -17.44
C GLY A 134 11.97 25.89 -17.07
N VAL A 135 11.34 24.94 -17.76
CA VAL A 135 9.94 24.52 -17.52
C VAL A 135 9.78 23.91 -16.14
N LYS A 136 10.67 22.99 -15.75
CA LYS A 136 10.65 22.36 -14.43
C LYS A 136 10.85 23.39 -13.30
N ALA A 137 11.76 24.35 -13.49
CA ALA A 137 12.00 25.41 -12.51
C ALA A 137 10.77 26.29 -12.31
N GLN A 138 10.06 26.62 -13.40
CA GLN A 138 8.82 27.37 -13.34
C GLN A 138 7.69 26.61 -12.64
N MET A 139 7.57 25.29 -12.91
CA MET A 139 6.60 24.44 -12.22
C MET A 139 6.87 24.39 -10.70
N LEU A 140 8.13 24.19 -10.29
CA LEU A 140 8.51 24.18 -8.87
C LEU A 140 8.23 25.51 -8.17
N LYS A 141 8.39 26.62 -8.86
CA LYS A 141 8.04 27.95 -8.36
C LYS A 141 6.54 28.11 -8.13
N THR A 142 5.74 27.54 -9.03
CA THR A 142 4.28 27.51 -8.88
C THR A 142 3.87 26.59 -7.74
N GLU A 143 4.51 25.45 -7.58
CA GLU A 143 4.30 24.54 -6.45
C GLU A 143 4.60 25.23 -5.12
N GLU A 144 5.74 25.93 -5.00
CA GLU A 144 6.12 26.70 -3.82
C GLU A 144 5.07 27.75 -3.44
N TYR A 145 4.51 28.44 -4.44
CA TYR A 145 3.41 29.39 -4.22
C TYR A 145 2.18 28.70 -3.61
N PHE A 146 1.72 27.58 -4.16
CA PHE A 146 0.54 26.87 -3.65
C PHE A 146 0.80 26.15 -2.33
N MET A 147 2.04 25.77 -2.03
CA MET A 147 2.43 25.20 -0.72
C MET A 147 2.64 26.24 0.36
N SER A 148 2.76 27.53 0.00
CA SER A 148 2.92 28.62 0.95
C SER A 148 1.68 28.80 1.83
N GLU A 149 1.81 29.51 2.95
CA GLU A 149 0.71 29.82 3.87
C GLU A 149 -0.12 28.60 4.32
N ASN A 150 0.53 27.47 4.65
CA ASN A 150 -0.14 26.22 5.03
C ASN A 150 -1.11 25.66 3.97
N MET A 151 -0.73 25.73 2.71
CA MET A 151 -1.54 25.23 1.56
C MET A 151 -2.90 25.94 1.39
N ARG A 152 -3.04 27.15 1.89
CA ARG A 152 -4.31 27.90 1.86
C ARG A 152 -4.89 28.05 0.45
N HIS A 153 -4.02 28.16 -0.56
CA HIS A 153 -4.40 28.35 -1.97
C HIS A 153 -4.41 27.04 -2.77
N MET A 154 -4.13 25.88 -2.14
CA MET A 154 -4.03 24.60 -2.87
C MET A 154 -5.35 24.23 -3.56
N HIS A 155 -6.49 24.52 -2.95
CA HIS A 155 -7.82 24.28 -3.51
C HIS A 155 -7.99 24.97 -4.88
N GLU A 156 -7.46 26.18 -5.07
CA GLU A 156 -7.53 26.89 -6.36
C GLU A 156 -6.84 26.11 -7.50
N ALA A 157 -5.78 25.35 -7.16
CA ALA A 157 -5.10 24.48 -8.11
C ALA A 157 -5.82 23.17 -8.37
N THR A 158 -6.47 22.60 -7.35
CA THR A 158 -6.93 21.21 -7.35
C THR A 158 -8.41 21.05 -7.65
N ASP A 159 -9.27 22.06 -7.40
CA ASP A 159 -10.73 21.96 -7.54
C ASP A 159 -11.19 21.67 -8.98
N GLU A 160 -10.40 22.02 -9.97
CA GLU A 160 -10.71 21.70 -11.36
C GLU A 160 -10.45 20.24 -11.74
N LEU A 161 -9.64 19.53 -10.95
CA LEU A 161 -9.31 18.11 -11.16
C LEU A 161 -10.43 17.21 -10.62
N TYR A 162 -10.51 15.97 -11.09
CA TYR A 162 -11.37 14.94 -10.49
C TYR A 162 -10.73 14.26 -9.31
N PHE A 163 -9.41 14.16 -9.30
CA PHE A 163 -8.61 13.68 -8.17
C PHE A 163 -7.19 14.25 -8.25
N VAL A 164 -6.49 14.22 -7.13
CA VAL A 164 -5.12 14.69 -6.98
C VAL A 164 -4.22 13.52 -6.64
N ILE A 165 -3.08 13.41 -7.30
CA ILE A 165 -2.09 12.36 -7.07
C ILE A 165 -0.92 12.92 -6.27
N ASP A 166 -0.58 12.26 -5.18
CA ASP A 166 0.67 12.45 -4.43
C ASP A 166 1.53 11.19 -4.56
N GLU A 167 2.46 11.20 -5.51
CA GLU A 167 3.37 10.08 -5.75
C GLU A 167 4.30 9.82 -4.56
N LYS A 168 4.67 10.84 -3.78
CA LYS A 168 5.58 10.69 -2.63
C LYS A 168 4.95 9.88 -1.51
N ASN A 169 3.66 10.11 -1.27
CA ASN A 169 2.90 9.44 -0.21
C ASN A 169 2.09 8.25 -0.73
N ASN A 170 2.19 7.93 -2.03
CA ASN A 170 1.36 6.92 -2.69
C ASN A 170 -0.14 7.09 -2.36
N SER A 171 -0.60 8.34 -2.32
CA SER A 171 -1.98 8.69 -2.00
C SER A 171 -2.69 9.37 -3.15
N ILE A 172 -4.01 9.17 -3.20
CA ILE A 172 -4.90 9.81 -4.16
C ILE A 172 -6.07 10.37 -3.37
N GLU A 173 -6.39 11.62 -3.63
CA GLU A 173 -7.50 12.31 -3.02
C GLU A 173 -8.53 12.69 -4.09
N LEU A 174 -9.77 12.20 -3.92
CA LEU A 174 -10.89 12.60 -4.77
C LEU A 174 -11.31 14.03 -4.41
N THR A 175 -11.56 14.84 -5.44
CA THR A 175 -12.20 16.15 -5.27
C THR A 175 -13.73 15.99 -5.28
N ASP A 176 -14.45 17.04 -4.89
CA ASP A 176 -15.92 17.06 -4.98
C ASP A 176 -16.39 16.75 -6.39
N LYS A 177 -15.73 17.31 -7.41
CA LYS A 177 -15.99 17.04 -8.82
C LYS A 177 -15.78 15.56 -9.20
N GLY A 178 -14.78 14.92 -8.60
CA GLY A 178 -14.54 13.49 -8.78
C GLY A 178 -15.61 12.63 -8.13
N ILE A 179 -16.05 12.99 -6.94
CA ILE A 179 -17.14 12.34 -6.22
C ILE A 179 -18.45 12.48 -7.00
N ASP A 180 -18.77 13.67 -7.51
CA ASP A 180 -19.96 13.92 -8.32
C ASP A 180 -19.99 13.07 -9.60
N LEU A 181 -18.83 12.92 -10.26
CA LEU A 181 -18.74 12.08 -11.46
C LEU A 181 -18.89 10.58 -11.14
N LEU A 182 -18.34 10.12 -9.99
CA LEU A 182 -18.51 8.76 -9.52
C LEU A 182 -19.96 8.45 -9.14
N THR A 183 -20.61 9.39 -8.46
CA THR A 183 -22.00 9.24 -7.97
C THR A 183 -23.04 9.50 -9.03
N GLY A 184 -22.71 10.17 -10.12
CA GLY A 184 -23.66 10.60 -11.17
C GLY A 184 -24.47 9.50 -11.85
N LYS A 185 -24.24 8.23 -11.52
CA LYS A 185 -25.03 7.06 -11.95
C LYS A 185 -25.79 6.38 -10.79
N THR A 186 -25.70 6.91 -9.58
CA THR A 186 -26.37 6.37 -8.38
C THR A 186 -27.43 7.37 -7.90
N ASP A 187 -28.55 6.86 -7.41
CA ASP A 187 -29.63 7.70 -6.86
C ASP A 187 -29.28 8.33 -5.50
N ASP A 188 -28.17 7.92 -4.89
CA ASP A 188 -27.68 8.43 -3.59
C ASP A 188 -26.43 9.30 -3.79
N PRO A 189 -26.51 10.62 -3.64
CA PRO A 189 -25.36 11.53 -3.75
C PRO A 189 -24.30 11.31 -2.67
N THR A 190 -24.64 10.64 -1.56
CA THR A 190 -23.73 10.32 -0.45
C THR A 190 -23.14 8.91 -0.53
N PHE A 191 -23.32 8.21 -1.65
CA PHE A 191 -22.95 6.80 -1.81
C PHE A 191 -21.46 6.55 -1.58
N PHE A 192 -20.60 7.49 -1.98
CA PHE A 192 -19.15 7.44 -1.80
C PHE A 192 -18.64 8.48 -0.78
N VAL A 193 -19.52 9.05 0.03
CA VAL A 193 -19.15 10.00 1.06
C VAL A 193 -19.26 9.37 2.43
N LEU A 194 -18.19 9.45 3.23
CA LEU A 194 -18.19 8.96 4.60
C LEU A 194 -19.07 9.85 5.48
N PRO A 195 -19.98 9.29 6.29
CA PRO A 195 -20.74 10.07 7.27
C PRO A 195 -19.82 10.60 8.38
N ASP A 196 -20.10 11.79 8.86
CA ASP A 196 -19.43 12.31 10.06
C ASP A 196 -19.96 11.59 11.31
N ILE A 197 -19.21 10.54 11.69
CA ILE A 197 -19.56 9.72 12.87
C ILE A 197 -19.58 10.59 14.14
N THR A 198 -18.65 11.54 14.28
CA THR A 198 -18.47 12.30 15.52
C THR A 198 -19.69 13.17 15.80
N SER A 199 -20.17 13.89 14.80
CA SER A 199 -21.38 14.71 14.92
C SER A 199 -22.62 13.85 15.16
N GLN A 200 -22.77 12.75 14.41
CA GLN A 200 -23.94 11.88 14.53
C GLN A 200 -23.96 11.09 15.86
N LEU A 201 -22.82 10.67 16.39
CA LEU A 201 -22.75 10.06 17.73
C LEU A 201 -23.11 11.05 18.82
N SER A 202 -22.69 12.33 18.69
CA SER A 202 -23.05 13.39 19.65
C SER A 202 -24.56 13.64 19.66
N GLU A 203 -25.22 13.58 18.50
CA GLU A 203 -26.68 13.69 18.42
C GLU A 203 -27.40 12.53 19.11
N LEU A 204 -26.83 11.31 19.02
CA LEU A 204 -27.40 10.14 19.67
C LEU A 204 -27.28 10.18 21.22
N GLU A 205 -26.34 10.96 21.77
CA GLU A 205 -26.23 11.13 23.24
C GLU A 205 -27.45 11.80 23.87
N HIS A 206 -28.24 12.53 23.09
CA HIS A 206 -29.46 13.18 23.56
C HIS A 206 -30.69 12.26 23.66
N ILE A 207 -30.56 11.00 23.16
CA ILE A 207 -31.66 10.03 23.21
C ILE A 207 -31.71 9.41 24.61
N GLN A 208 -32.88 9.51 25.28
CA GLN A 208 -33.07 9.03 26.64
C GLN A 208 -33.32 7.51 26.74
N ASN A 209 -33.75 6.87 25.64
CA ASN A 209 -34.00 5.44 25.58
C ASN A 209 -32.73 4.70 25.16
N GLU A 210 -32.14 3.94 26.08
CA GLU A 210 -30.88 3.21 25.83
C GLU A 210 -30.99 2.13 24.72
N GLU A 211 -32.14 1.46 24.61
CA GLU A 211 -32.34 0.47 23.55
C GLU A 211 -32.39 1.12 22.16
N GLU A 212 -33.13 2.22 22.05
CA GLU A 212 -33.21 2.98 20.80
C GLU A 212 -31.86 3.64 20.45
N LYS A 213 -31.15 4.15 21.43
CA LYS A 213 -29.80 4.72 21.27
C LYS A 213 -28.82 3.66 20.74
N GLN A 214 -28.83 2.45 21.33
CA GLN A 214 -27.95 1.37 20.92
C GLN A 214 -28.29 0.90 19.49
N ALA A 215 -29.57 0.72 19.15
CA ALA A 215 -29.99 0.32 17.82
C ALA A 215 -29.55 1.32 16.74
N LYS A 216 -29.74 2.64 16.99
CA LYS A 216 -29.29 3.69 16.06
C LYS A 216 -27.78 3.77 15.94
N LYS A 217 -27.05 3.53 17.03
CA LYS A 217 -25.60 3.46 17.01
C LYS A 217 -25.10 2.28 16.17
N ASP A 218 -25.71 1.12 16.32
CA ASP A 218 -25.36 -0.07 15.55
C ASP A 218 -25.66 0.12 14.05
N GLU A 219 -26.79 0.76 13.71
CA GLU A 219 -27.16 1.11 12.33
C GLU A 219 -26.16 2.11 11.74
N LEU A 220 -25.78 3.14 12.50
CA LEU A 220 -24.79 4.13 12.08
C LEU A 220 -23.42 3.49 11.80
N LEU A 221 -22.95 2.63 12.69
CA LEU A 221 -21.69 1.92 12.54
C LEU A 221 -21.70 0.95 11.36
N ALA A 222 -22.82 0.24 11.16
CA ALA A 222 -22.97 -0.64 9.98
C ALA A 222 -22.95 0.15 8.67
N ASN A 223 -23.66 1.26 8.60
CA ASN A 223 -23.66 2.16 7.42
C ASN A 223 -22.26 2.73 7.15
N TYR A 224 -21.56 3.17 8.21
CA TYR A 224 -20.18 3.64 8.09
C TYR A 224 -19.24 2.56 7.57
N SER A 225 -19.34 1.34 8.09
CA SER A 225 -18.50 0.21 7.65
C SER A 225 -18.67 -0.06 6.15
N VAL A 226 -19.93 -0.11 5.67
CA VAL A 226 -20.23 -0.33 4.26
C VAL A 226 -19.72 0.81 3.37
N LYS A 227 -19.91 2.06 3.79
CA LYS A 227 -19.42 3.23 3.03
C LYS A 227 -17.89 3.31 3.04
N SER A 228 -17.26 3.02 4.18
CA SER A 228 -15.80 2.98 4.31
C SER A 228 -15.18 1.96 3.37
N GLU A 229 -15.76 0.76 3.28
CA GLU A 229 -15.30 -0.30 2.36
C GLU A 229 -15.42 0.14 0.89
N ARG A 230 -16.52 0.82 0.51
CA ARG A 230 -16.68 1.36 -0.85
C ARG A 230 -15.64 2.43 -1.17
N VAL A 231 -15.44 3.40 -0.30
CA VAL A 231 -14.44 4.46 -0.47
C VAL A 231 -13.04 3.87 -0.55
N HIS A 232 -12.73 2.90 0.31
CA HIS A 232 -11.46 2.18 0.28
C HIS A 232 -11.26 1.47 -1.07
N THR A 233 -12.25 0.75 -1.55
CA THR A 233 -12.21 0.04 -2.84
C THR A 233 -11.95 1.02 -4.01
N ILE A 234 -12.64 2.16 -4.03
CA ILE A 234 -12.43 3.20 -5.04
C ILE A 234 -11.01 3.76 -4.99
N ASN A 235 -10.49 4.04 -3.79
CA ASN A 235 -9.13 4.55 -3.62
C ASN A 235 -8.08 3.55 -4.10
N GLN A 236 -8.25 2.27 -3.81
CA GLN A 236 -7.34 1.23 -4.29
C GLN A 236 -7.41 1.05 -5.82
N LEU A 237 -8.61 1.11 -6.40
CA LEU A 237 -8.77 1.11 -7.85
C LEU A 237 -8.11 2.34 -8.50
N LEU A 238 -8.30 3.53 -7.96
CA LEU A 238 -7.64 4.74 -8.45
C LEU A 238 -6.11 4.59 -8.40
N LYS A 239 -5.55 4.09 -7.29
CA LYS A 239 -4.11 3.78 -7.18
C LYS A 239 -3.66 2.80 -8.26
N ALA A 240 -4.39 1.72 -8.46
CA ALA A 240 -4.07 0.72 -9.48
C ALA A 240 -4.02 1.31 -10.89
N TYR A 241 -4.94 2.26 -11.23
CA TYR A 241 -5.00 2.88 -12.55
C TYR A 241 -4.02 4.03 -12.78
N THR A 242 -3.48 4.63 -11.72
CA THR A 242 -2.70 5.87 -11.82
C THR A 242 -1.25 5.73 -11.39
N LEU A 243 -0.96 4.84 -10.43
CA LEU A 243 0.37 4.66 -9.83
C LEU A 243 1.03 3.33 -10.20
N PHE A 244 0.29 2.39 -10.78
CA PHE A 244 0.81 1.07 -11.13
C PHE A 244 0.62 0.80 -12.62
N GLU A 245 1.71 0.61 -13.34
CA GLU A 245 1.71 0.31 -14.78
C GLU A 245 2.12 -1.14 -15.02
N LYS A 246 1.46 -1.77 -16.00
CA LYS A 246 1.81 -3.12 -16.45
C LYS A 246 3.18 -3.10 -17.13
N ASP A 247 3.95 -4.15 -16.92
CA ASP A 247 5.31 -4.36 -17.42
C ASP A 247 6.35 -3.42 -16.77
N ASP A 248 5.97 -2.71 -15.69
CA ASP A 248 6.86 -1.91 -14.85
C ASP A 248 6.76 -2.41 -13.39
N GLU A 249 5.68 -2.09 -12.68
CA GLU A 249 5.48 -2.53 -11.29
C GLU A 249 4.92 -3.95 -11.17
N TYR A 250 4.25 -4.47 -12.21
CA TYR A 250 3.70 -5.83 -12.24
C TYR A 250 3.59 -6.38 -13.66
N VAL A 251 3.51 -7.71 -13.76
CA VAL A 251 3.21 -8.42 -15.00
C VAL A 251 1.98 -9.29 -14.85
N VAL A 252 1.34 -9.65 -15.96
CA VAL A 252 0.23 -10.60 -16.00
C VAL A 252 0.70 -11.87 -16.71
N MET A 253 0.79 -12.97 -15.99
CA MET A 253 1.16 -14.29 -16.49
C MET A 253 0.17 -15.33 -15.97
N ASP A 254 -0.20 -16.29 -16.81
CA ASP A 254 -1.13 -17.37 -16.48
C ASP A 254 -2.45 -16.88 -15.82
N ASN A 255 -2.95 -15.74 -16.30
CA ASN A 255 -4.14 -15.09 -15.78
C ASN A 255 -4.02 -14.64 -14.31
N LYS A 256 -2.80 -14.36 -13.85
CA LYS A 256 -2.47 -13.84 -12.51
C LYS A 256 -1.60 -12.59 -12.60
N VAL A 257 -1.81 -11.69 -11.65
CA VAL A 257 -0.92 -10.54 -11.45
C VAL A 257 0.27 -10.98 -10.62
N MET A 258 1.47 -10.67 -11.08
CA MET A 258 2.72 -10.93 -10.36
C MET A 258 3.50 -9.63 -10.18
N ILE A 259 3.99 -9.38 -8.98
CA ILE A 259 4.78 -8.19 -8.65
C ILE A 259 6.16 -8.30 -9.30
N VAL A 260 6.64 -7.18 -9.84
CA VAL A 260 8.02 -7.02 -10.31
C VAL A 260 8.78 -6.18 -9.30
N ASP A 261 9.96 -6.65 -8.90
CA ASP A 261 10.86 -5.89 -8.05
C ASP A 261 11.49 -4.75 -8.85
N GLU A 262 11.27 -3.52 -8.42
CA GLU A 262 11.74 -2.31 -9.13
C GLU A 262 13.28 -2.23 -9.26
N GLN A 263 14.01 -2.81 -8.29
CA GLN A 263 15.47 -2.74 -8.27
C GLN A 263 16.11 -3.82 -9.11
N THR A 264 15.58 -5.03 -9.08
CA THR A 264 16.17 -6.20 -9.73
C THR A 264 15.46 -6.60 -11.02
N GLY A 265 14.25 -6.11 -11.26
CA GLY A 265 13.40 -6.52 -12.39
C GLY A 265 12.91 -7.97 -12.29
N ARG A 266 13.05 -8.62 -11.13
CA ARG A 266 12.66 -10.01 -10.94
C ARG A 266 11.18 -10.11 -10.53
N ILE A 267 10.54 -11.15 -11.03
CA ILE A 267 9.17 -11.48 -10.61
C ILE A 267 9.22 -12.07 -9.20
N MET A 268 8.43 -11.51 -8.32
CA MET A 268 8.26 -11.97 -6.94
C MET A 268 7.09 -12.95 -6.85
N ASP A 269 7.37 -14.23 -7.04
CA ASP A 269 6.34 -15.26 -6.97
C ASP A 269 5.73 -15.37 -5.56
N GLY A 270 4.42 -15.53 -5.51
CA GLY A 270 3.65 -15.68 -4.27
C GLY A 270 3.49 -14.40 -3.42
N ARG A 271 4.11 -13.28 -3.79
CA ARG A 271 3.90 -12.00 -3.13
C ARG A 271 2.70 -11.25 -3.69
N ARG A 272 1.97 -10.56 -2.82
CA ARG A 272 0.80 -9.74 -3.17
C ARG A 272 0.94 -8.36 -2.52
N TYR A 273 0.45 -7.33 -3.20
CA TYR A 273 0.28 -6.02 -2.58
C TYR A 273 -0.76 -6.11 -1.46
N SER A 274 -0.52 -5.38 -0.39
CA SER A 274 -1.42 -5.32 0.77
C SER A 274 -2.64 -4.43 0.51
N ASP A 275 -3.55 -4.45 1.46
CA ASP A 275 -4.61 -3.46 1.62
C ASP A 275 -5.59 -3.36 0.44
N GLY A 276 -5.84 -4.47 -0.25
CA GLY A 276 -6.77 -4.50 -1.40
C GLY A 276 -6.18 -4.03 -2.73
N LEU A 277 -4.95 -3.51 -2.75
CA LEU A 277 -4.33 -3.00 -3.98
C LEU A 277 -4.10 -4.11 -5.01
N HIS A 278 -3.72 -5.31 -4.57
CA HIS A 278 -3.54 -6.44 -5.49
C HIS A 278 -4.84 -6.80 -6.20
N GLN A 279 -5.94 -6.88 -5.46
CA GLN A 279 -7.28 -7.12 -6.00
C GLN A 279 -7.72 -6.00 -6.95
N ALA A 280 -7.39 -4.75 -6.64
CA ALA A 280 -7.66 -3.63 -7.53
C ALA A 280 -6.90 -3.74 -8.87
N ILE A 281 -5.65 -4.21 -8.85
CA ILE A 281 -4.86 -4.46 -10.07
C ILE A 281 -5.43 -5.66 -10.82
N GLU A 282 -5.80 -6.75 -10.14
CA GLU A 282 -6.47 -7.90 -10.75
C GLU A 282 -7.77 -7.48 -11.46
N ALA A 283 -8.60 -6.65 -10.81
CA ALA A 283 -9.81 -6.11 -11.40
C ALA A 283 -9.51 -5.19 -12.61
N LYS A 284 -8.49 -4.34 -12.52
CA LYS A 284 -8.02 -3.48 -13.62
C LYS A 284 -7.64 -4.31 -14.85
N GLU A 285 -6.86 -5.36 -14.66
CA GLU A 285 -6.37 -6.23 -15.73
C GLU A 285 -7.42 -7.28 -16.19
N ARG A 286 -8.61 -7.28 -15.55
CA ARG A 286 -9.71 -8.20 -15.87
C ARG A 286 -9.31 -9.67 -15.73
N VAL A 287 -8.41 -9.97 -14.83
CA VAL A 287 -8.10 -11.32 -14.38
C VAL A 287 -8.99 -11.67 -13.19
N LYS A 288 -9.00 -12.95 -12.80
CA LYS A 288 -9.78 -13.38 -11.64
C LYS A 288 -9.27 -12.65 -10.39
N VAL A 289 -10.16 -11.92 -9.71
CA VAL A 289 -9.87 -11.31 -8.42
C VAL A 289 -9.81 -12.42 -7.36
N GLU A 290 -8.68 -12.59 -6.71
CA GLU A 290 -8.51 -13.57 -5.63
C GLU A 290 -8.85 -12.92 -4.28
N ALA A 291 -9.32 -13.76 -3.33
CA ALA A 291 -9.66 -13.31 -1.98
C ALA A 291 -8.49 -12.56 -1.31
N ALA A 292 -8.82 -11.58 -0.49
CA ALA A 292 -7.83 -10.94 0.36
C ALA A 292 -7.15 -11.97 1.25
N THR A 293 -5.84 -11.84 1.44
CA THR A 293 -5.10 -12.69 2.35
C THR A 293 -4.85 -11.95 3.65
N GLN A 294 -5.14 -12.62 4.77
CA GLN A 294 -4.80 -12.12 6.10
C GLN A 294 -3.54 -12.82 6.61
N THR A 295 -2.62 -12.07 7.16
CA THR A 295 -1.49 -12.62 7.90
C THR A 295 -1.98 -13.13 9.23
N PHE A 296 -1.86 -14.44 9.46
CA PHE A 296 -2.22 -15.08 10.71
C PHE A 296 -1.08 -15.05 11.73
N ALA A 297 0.14 -15.27 11.25
CA ALA A 297 1.32 -15.31 12.10
C ALA A 297 2.55 -14.85 11.32
N THR A 298 3.45 -14.15 12.01
CA THR A 298 4.74 -13.71 11.46
C THR A 298 5.82 -13.73 12.51
N ILE A 299 7.04 -14.08 12.11
CA ILE A 299 8.24 -14.01 12.94
C ILE A 299 9.48 -13.82 12.07
N THR A 300 10.45 -13.06 12.53
CA THR A 300 11.80 -13.05 11.94
C THR A 300 12.65 -14.18 12.49
N LEU A 301 13.61 -14.68 11.72
CA LEU A 301 14.53 -15.72 12.19
C LEU A 301 15.32 -15.25 13.42
N GLN A 302 15.71 -13.98 13.46
CA GLN A 302 16.35 -13.42 14.67
C GLN A 302 15.48 -13.58 15.92
N ASN A 303 14.21 -13.17 15.85
CA ASN A 303 13.30 -13.28 16.98
C ASN A 303 13.03 -14.74 17.36
N TYR A 304 12.96 -15.64 16.39
CA TYR A 304 12.82 -17.07 16.65
C TYR A 304 14.01 -17.62 17.40
N PHE A 305 15.24 -17.42 16.91
CA PHE A 305 16.44 -17.96 17.55
C PHE A 305 16.76 -17.30 18.89
N ARG A 306 16.35 -16.05 19.11
CA ARG A 306 16.46 -15.38 20.43
C ARG A 306 15.64 -16.05 21.54
N MET A 307 14.70 -16.91 21.22
CA MET A 307 13.92 -17.68 22.20
C MET A 307 14.70 -18.85 22.80
N TYR A 308 15.82 -19.28 22.20
CA TYR A 308 16.63 -20.34 22.73
C TYR A 308 17.42 -19.85 23.94
N HIS A 309 17.47 -20.69 24.98
CA HIS A 309 18.27 -20.39 26.17
C HIS A 309 19.77 -20.29 25.87
N LYS A 310 20.25 -21.10 24.93
CA LYS A 310 21.61 -21.08 24.44
C LYS A 310 21.60 -21.11 22.90
N LEU A 311 22.31 -20.16 22.31
CA LEU A 311 22.48 -20.04 20.88
C LEU A 311 23.98 -20.09 20.55
N SER A 312 24.34 -20.78 19.50
CA SER A 312 25.70 -20.77 18.91
C SER A 312 25.55 -20.69 17.39
N GLY A 313 26.53 -20.11 16.75
CA GLY A 313 26.57 -20.01 15.29
C GLY A 313 27.93 -20.43 14.74
N MET A 314 27.96 -20.77 13.46
CA MET A 314 29.17 -21.06 12.70
C MET A 314 29.12 -20.24 11.42
N THR A 315 30.21 -19.59 11.08
CA THR A 315 30.41 -18.89 9.80
C THR A 315 31.91 -18.66 9.58
N GLY A 316 32.31 -18.56 8.32
CA GLY A 316 33.67 -18.18 7.94
C GLY A 316 33.97 -16.68 8.04
N THR A 317 32.91 -15.82 8.19
CA THR A 317 32.97 -14.36 8.12
C THR A 317 32.54 -13.67 9.43
N ALA A 318 32.54 -14.36 10.57
CA ALA A 318 32.06 -13.84 11.85
C ALA A 318 32.77 -12.56 12.32
N GLU A 319 34.04 -12.38 12.00
CA GLU A 319 34.83 -11.23 12.45
C GLU A 319 34.37 -9.93 11.80
N THR A 320 33.94 -9.97 10.52
CA THR A 320 33.46 -8.79 9.79
C THR A 320 32.13 -8.27 10.34
N GLU A 321 31.28 -9.16 10.83
CA GLU A 321 29.93 -8.88 11.32
C GLU A 321 29.84 -8.80 12.86
N ALA A 322 30.98 -8.85 13.56
CA ALA A 322 31.04 -8.93 15.03
C ALA A 322 30.26 -7.79 15.74
N GLY A 323 30.29 -6.57 15.18
CA GLY A 323 29.53 -5.43 15.69
C GLY A 323 28.02 -5.65 15.59
N GLU A 324 27.53 -6.14 14.46
CA GLU A 324 26.11 -6.40 14.23
C GLU A 324 25.60 -7.58 15.09
N PHE A 325 26.40 -8.63 15.28
CA PHE A 325 26.07 -9.70 16.21
C PHE A 325 25.89 -9.20 17.63
N TRP A 326 26.75 -8.28 18.07
CA TRP A 326 26.63 -7.68 19.39
C TRP A 326 25.36 -6.85 19.51
N ASP A 327 25.12 -5.95 18.58
CA ASP A 327 23.98 -5.03 18.62
C ASP A 327 22.64 -5.74 18.48
N CYS A 328 22.57 -6.77 17.61
CA CYS A 328 21.32 -7.46 17.31
C CYS A 328 21.01 -8.62 18.26
N LEU A 329 22.02 -9.38 18.69
CA LEU A 329 21.85 -10.64 19.41
C LEU A 329 22.50 -10.64 20.81
N LEU A 330 23.27 -9.62 21.16
CA LEU A 330 24.05 -9.52 22.38
C LEU A 330 25.08 -10.68 22.55
N TYR A 331 25.60 -11.18 21.41
CA TYR A 331 26.61 -12.23 21.37
C TYR A 331 27.97 -11.69 20.91
N THR A 332 29.05 -12.24 21.41
CA THR A 332 30.42 -11.96 20.97
C THR A 332 30.90 -13.04 20.01
N SER A 333 31.69 -12.66 19.01
CA SER A 333 32.46 -13.62 18.21
C SER A 333 33.60 -14.18 19.09
N ASP A 334 33.68 -15.49 19.17
CA ASP A 334 34.83 -16.19 19.75
C ASP A 334 35.54 -16.84 18.57
N ALA A 335 36.76 -16.38 18.29
CA ALA A 335 37.59 -17.02 17.28
C ALA A 335 38.05 -18.36 17.87
N ALA A 336 37.57 -19.45 17.29
CA ALA A 336 38.15 -20.75 17.59
C ALA A 336 39.59 -20.78 17.04
N ASP A 337 40.58 -20.89 17.95
CA ASP A 337 41.99 -21.15 17.62
C ASP A 337 42.17 -22.48 16.87
#